data_f93890edea1c93711852714887e32cf7
#
_entry.id   f93890edea1c93711852714887e32cf7
#
_cell.length_a   1.000
_cell.length_b   1.000
_cell.length_c   1.000
_cell.angle_alpha   90.00
_cell.angle_beta   90.00
_cell.angle_gamma   90.00
#
_symmetry.space_group_name_H-M   'P 1'
#
loop_
_entity.id
_entity.type
_entity.pdbx_description
1 polymer ?
#
loop_
_entity_poly.entity_id
_entity_poly.type
_entity_poly.pdbx_seq_one_letter_code
_entity_poly.pdbx_strand_id
1 'polypeptide(L)'
;MTDHELVVLYEEGNDSAFDVLLARHQAYIYSYILFLVKDTDVANDFFQDTFQRAIIAIRSHKYQTNGKFSAWLTRIAHNLILDQGRNIETTQTVREDQVAPKVLNSMRLSEATREDEMIDSQTRESIRHLLDYLPEPQREVVIMRFYEDLSFKEIAQMTGVSINTALGRMHYALINLRKLIGNRQFSLVS
;
A
#
# COMPACT_ATOMS: atom_id res chain seq x y z
N MET A 1 0.53 -9.09 22.68
CA MET A 1 -0.74 -9.45 22.02
C MET A 1 -0.55 -9.41 20.52
N THR A 2 -0.99 -10.43 19.85
CA THR A 2 -1.00 -10.54 18.38
C THR A 2 -2.17 -9.74 17.79
N ASP A 3 -2.13 -9.43 16.48
CA ASP A 3 -3.25 -8.75 15.81
C ASP A 3 -4.54 -9.58 15.88
N HIS A 4 -4.42 -10.90 15.82
CA HIS A 4 -5.56 -11.80 15.95
C HIS A 4 -6.25 -11.71 17.33
N GLU A 5 -5.46 -11.71 18.41
CA GLU A 5 -5.99 -11.55 19.78
C GLU A 5 -6.69 -10.19 19.95
N LEU A 6 -6.12 -9.13 19.37
CA LEU A 6 -6.72 -7.79 19.40
C LEU A 6 -8.05 -7.74 18.63
N VAL A 7 -8.13 -8.41 17.46
CA VAL A 7 -9.39 -8.48 16.69
C VAL A 7 -10.47 -9.21 17.50
N VAL A 8 -10.16 -10.34 18.11
CA VAL A 8 -11.12 -11.09 18.94
C VAL A 8 -11.63 -10.23 20.11
N LEU A 9 -10.71 -9.55 20.82
CA LEU A 9 -11.12 -8.64 21.91
C LEU A 9 -12.02 -7.51 21.43
N TYR A 10 -11.75 -6.98 20.23
CA TYR A 10 -12.59 -5.92 19.65
C TYR A 10 -13.98 -6.46 19.23
N GLU A 11 -14.06 -7.68 18.72
CA GLU A 11 -15.34 -8.35 18.42
C GLU A 11 -16.17 -8.60 19.68
N GLU A 12 -15.50 -8.85 20.82
CA GLU A 12 -16.12 -9.00 22.15
C GLU A 12 -16.53 -7.66 22.80
N GLY A 13 -16.26 -6.53 22.14
CA GLY A 13 -16.68 -5.20 22.59
C GLY A 13 -15.59 -4.37 23.29
N ASN A 14 -14.33 -4.80 23.28
CA ASN A 14 -13.23 -4.02 23.82
C ASN A 14 -12.71 -3.01 22.77
N ASP A 15 -13.23 -1.79 22.79
CA ASP A 15 -12.87 -0.74 21.83
C ASP A 15 -11.37 -0.37 21.89
N SER A 16 -10.72 -0.44 23.07
CA SER A 16 -9.29 -0.16 23.21
C SER A 16 -8.40 -1.11 22.41
N ALA A 17 -8.87 -2.31 22.11
CA ALA A 17 -8.12 -3.26 21.28
C ALA A 17 -7.97 -2.76 19.84
N PHE A 18 -8.97 -2.03 19.33
CA PHE A 18 -8.89 -1.43 18.01
C PHE A 18 -7.93 -0.23 17.98
N ASP A 19 -7.85 0.56 19.05
CA ASP A 19 -6.88 1.66 19.15
C ASP A 19 -5.44 1.14 19.02
N VAL A 20 -5.15 -0.02 19.62
CA VAL A 20 -3.84 -0.68 19.49
C VAL A 20 -3.58 -1.14 18.06
N LEU A 21 -4.58 -1.74 17.38
CA LEU A 21 -4.48 -2.15 15.98
C LEU A 21 -4.24 -0.93 15.07
N LEU A 22 -4.99 0.15 15.29
CA LEU A 22 -4.84 1.40 14.56
C LEU A 22 -3.43 1.98 14.75
N ALA A 23 -2.96 2.13 15.99
CA ALA A 23 -1.64 2.66 16.30
C ALA A 23 -0.52 1.85 15.64
N ARG A 24 -0.66 0.52 15.58
CA ARG A 24 0.33 -0.40 14.99
C ARG A 24 0.39 -0.31 13.46
N HIS A 25 -0.74 -0.13 12.79
CA HIS A 25 -0.82 -0.27 11.33
C HIS A 25 -1.02 1.05 10.58
N GLN A 26 -1.41 2.16 11.25
CA GLN A 26 -1.74 3.43 10.62
C GLN A 26 -0.63 3.96 9.71
N ALA A 27 0.62 3.98 10.18
CA ALA A 27 1.72 4.53 9.41
C ALA A 27 2.00 3.74 8.13
N TYR A 28 1.92 2.40 8.21
CA TYR A 28 2.12 1.51 7.08
C TYR A 28 1.00 1.68 6.04
N ILE A 29 -0.26 1.65 6.47
CA ILE A 29 -1.42 1.78 5.58
C ILE A 29 -1.48 3.17 4.95
N TYR A 30 -1.24 4.23 5.72
CA TYR A 30 -1.19 5.59 5.18
C TYR A 30 -0.10 5.74 4.12
N SER A 31 1.10 5.22 4.40
CA SER A 31 2.21 5.24 3.45
C SER A 31 1.89 4.48 2.16
N TYR A 32 1.19 3.35 2.25
CA TYR A 32 0.76 2.56 1.11
C TYR A 32 -0.26 3.34 0.25
N ILE A 33 -1.28 3.92 0.87
CA ILE A 33 -2.31 4.71 0.18
C ILE A 33 -1.66 5.93 -0.50
N LEU A 34 -0.87 6.71 0.23
CA LEU A 34 -0.20 7.90 -0.30
C LEU A 34 0.73 7.56 -1.47
N PHE A 35 1.38 6.40 -1.44
CA PHE A 35 2.19 5.92 -2.55
C PHE A 35 1.36 5.70 -3.83
N LEU A 36 0.13 5.17 -3.69
CA LEU A 36 -0.74 4.91 -4.84
C LEU A 36 -1.40 6.17 -5.38
N VAL A 37 -1.97 7.01 -4.48
CA VAL A 37 -2.78 8.17 -4.90
C VAL A 37 -1.96 9.44 -5.13
N LYS A 38 -0.77 9.55 -4.50
CA LYS A 38 0.19 10.67 -4.63
C LYS A 38 -0.37 12.05 -4.24
N ASP A 39 -1.50 12.08 -3.55
CA ASP A 39 -2.19 13.27 -3.05
C ASP A 39 -2.54 13.06 -1.57
N THR A 40 -2.19 14.04 -0.73
CA THR A 40 -2.32 13.94 0.72
C THR A 40 -3.78 13.98 1.18
N ASP A 41 -4.61 14.82 0.55
CA ASP A 41 -6.01 14.98 0.93
C ASP A 41 -6.79 13.73 0.53
N VAL A 42 -6.57 13.26 -0.69
CA VAL A 42 -7.14 11.99 -1.19
C VAL A 42 -6.66 10.81 -0.36
N ALA A 43 -5.39 10.80 0.07
CA ALA A 43 -4.86 9.74 0.92
C ALA A 43 -5.51 9.72 2.31
N ASN A 44 -5.81 10.89 2.88
CA ASN A 44 -6.53 10.98 4.16
C ASN A 44 -7.94 10.41 4.06
N ASP A 45 -8.66 10.71 2.97
CA ASP A 45 -10.01 10.19 2.76
C ASP A 45 -10.00 8.66 2.63
N PHE A 46 -9.13 8.11 1.78
CA PHE A 46 -9.00 6.65 1.65
C PHE A 46 -8.53 5.97 2.94
N PHE A 47 -7.68 6.63 3.73
CA PHE A 47 -7.24 6.11 5.01
C PHE A 47 -8.43 5.98 5.99
N GLN A 48 -9.24 7.01 6.10
CA GLN A 48 -10.45 6.98 6.94
C GLN A 48 -11.43 5.90 6.47
N ASP A 49 -11.73 5.85 5.18
CA ASP A 49 -12.63 4.85 4.59
C ASP A 49 -12.12 3.42 4.79
N THR A 50 -10.80 3.21 4.68
CA THR A 50 -10.18 1.90 4.91
C THR A 50 -10.42 1.40 6.33
N PHE A 51 -10.15 2.23 7.33
CA PHE A 51 -10.33 1.85 8.73
C PHE A 51 -11.81 1.76 9.11
N GLN A 52 -12.68 2.62 8.55
CA GLN A 52 -14.13 2.51 8.74
C GLN A 52 -14.66 1.18 8.20
N ARG A 53 -14.26 0.76 6.99
CA ARG A 53 -14.63 -0.55 6.44
C ARG A 53 -14.06 -1.70 7.26
N ALA A 54 -12.85 -1.57 7.77
CA ALA A 54 -12.25 -2.56 8.64
C ALA A 54 -13.05 -2.75 9.92
N ILE A 55 -13.43 -1.66 10.59
CA ILE A 55 -14.31 -1.67 11.78
C ILE A 55 -15.62 -2.41 11.50
N ILE A 56 -16.31 -2.04 10.42
CA ILE A 56 -17.58 -2.67 10.04
C ILE A 56 -17.39 -4.16 9.76
N ALA A 57 -16.34 -4.55 9.06
CA ALA A 57 -16.07 -5.94 8.72
C ALA A 57 -15.76 -6.79 9.95
N ILE A 58 -14.96 -6.28 10.90
CA ILE A 58 -14.64 -6.96 12.14
C ILE A 58 -15.93 -7.13 12.98
N ARG A 59 -16.66 -6.05 13.24
CA ARG A 59 -17.91 -6.08 14.03
C ARG A 59 -19.00 -6.96 13.41
N SER A 60 -18.94 -7.16 12.09
CA SER A 60 -19.86 -8.07 11.37
C SER A 60 -19.32 -9.50 11.26
N HIS A 61 -18.26 -9.86 11.97
CA HIS A 61 -17.59 -11.17 11.92
C HIS A 61 -17.22 -11.61 10.51
N LYS A 62 -16.92 -10.65 9.63
CA LYS A 62 -16.51 -10.91 8.23
C LYS A 62 -14.99 -10.96 8.06
N TYR A 63 -14.23 -10.61 9.10
CA TYR A 63 -12.79 -10.75 9.09
C TYR A 63 -12.42 -12.24 9.18
N GLN A 64 -11.65 -12.72 8.20
CA GLN A 64 -11.13 -14.09 8.21
C GLN A 64 -9.62 -14.06 8.45
N THR A 65 -9.16 -14.85 9.41
CA THR A 65 -7.78 -14.87 9.92
C THR A 65 -6.80 -15.66 9.04
N ASN A 66 -6.96 -15.70 7.73
CA ASN A 66 -6.11 -16.47 6.81
C ASN A 66 -4.87 -15.72 6.33
N GLY A 67 -4.41 -14.69 7.05
CA GLY A 67 -3.24 -13.90 6.67
C GLY A 67 -2.86 -12.85 7.70
N LYS A 68 -1.92 -11.99 7.32
CA LYS A 68 -1.53 -10.84 8.15
C LYS A 68 -2.63 -9.79 8.13
N PHE A 69 -2.91 -9.19 9.28
CA PHE A 69 -3.90 -8.11 9.41
C PHE A 69 -3.55 -6.91 8.50
N SER A 70 -2.26 -6.56 8.41
CA SER A 70 -1.78 -5.52 7.51
C SER A 70 -2.12 -5.80 6.03
N ALA A 71 -1.94 -7.03 5.57
CA ALA A 71 -2.24 -7.42 4.20
C ALA A 71 -3.76 -7.35 3.90
N TRP A 72 -4.58 -7.68 4.88
CA TRP A 72 -6.03 -7.53 4.77
C TRP A 72 -6.45 -6.05 4.70
N LEU A 73 -5.85 -5.17 5.51
CA LEU A 73 -6.10 -3.72 5.45
C LEU A 73 -5.65 -3.13 4.10
N THR A 74 -4.48 -3.52 3.59
CA THR A 74 -4.01 -3.05 2.27
C THR A 74 -4.94 -3.49 1.14
N ARG A 75 -5.53 -4.69 1.19
CA ARG A 75 -6.56 -5.11 0.22
C ARG A 75 -7.81 -4.24 0.28
N ILE A 76 -8.26 -3.85 1.46
CA ILE A 76 -9.40 -2.91 1.61
C ILE A 76 -9.05 -1.58 0.95
N ALA A 77 -7.89 -1.01 1.27
CA ALA A 77 -7.42 0.24 0.71
C ALA A 77 -7.28 0.17 -0.83
N HIS A 78 -6.65 -0.88 -1.34
CA HIS A 78 -6.47 -1.10 -2.78
C HIS A 78 -7.79 -1.16 -3.53
N ASN A 79 -8.74 -1.95 -3.03
CA ASN A 79 -10.06 -2.07 -3.64
C ASN A 79 -10.81 -0.73 -3.64
N LEU A 80 -10.71 0.06 -2.57
CA LEU A 80 -11.29 1.41 -2.49
C LEU A 80 -10.72 2.33 -3.58
N ILE A 81 -9.40 2.33 -3.76
CA ILE A 81 -8.71 3.15 -4.76
C ILE A 81 -9.11 2.73 -6.17
N LEU A 82 -9.14 1.42 -6.46
CA LEU A 82 -9.56 0.90 -7.77
C LEU A 82 -11.03 1.22 -8.09
N ASP A 83 -11.93 1.07 -7.13
CA ASP A 83 -13.36 1.34 -7.32
C ASP A 83 -13.60 2.82 -7.63
N GLN A 84 -12.87 3.73 -6.97
CA GLN A 84 -12.97 5.15 -7.28
C GLN A 84 -12.38 5.48 -8.65
N GLY A 85 -11.24 4.89 -9.04
CA GLY A 85 -10.65 5.05 -10.36
C GLY A 85 -11.63 4.63 -11.48
N ARG A 86 -12.29 3.50 -11.32
CA ARG A 86 -13.32 3.04 -12.28
C ARG A 86 -14.52 3.98 -12.36
N ASN A 87 -14.95 4.56 -11.25
CA ASN A 87 -16.05 5.53 -11.23
C ASN A 87 -15.67 6.85 -11.90
N ILE A 88 -14.41 7.26 -11.84
CA ILE A 88 -13.90 8.46 -12.52
C ILE A 88 -13.80 8.23 -14.02
N GLU A 89 -13.30 7.09 -14.49
CA GLU A 89 -13.25 6.73 -15.92
C GLU A 89 -14.62 6.64 -16.56
N THR A 90 -15.64 6.17 -15.84
CA THR A 90 -17.04 6.15 -16.32
C THR A 90 -17.68 7.55 -16.36
N THR A 91 -17.13 8.52 -15.61
CA THR A 91 -17.69 9.88 -15.53
C THR A 91 -16.86 10.92 -16.29
N GLN A 92 -15.63 10.61 -16.68
CA GLN A 92 -14.73 11.49 -17.44
C GLN A 92 -14.55 11.06 -18.90
N THR A 93 -15.56 11.30 -19.71
CA THR A 93 -15.38 11.67 -21.11
C THR A 93 -15.26 13.19 -21.23
N VAL A 94 -14.47 13.87 -20.44
CA VAL A 94 -14.00 15.27 -20.73
C VAL A 94 -12.99 15.72 -19.65
N ARG A 95 -11.79 16.03 -20.12
CA ARG A 95 -10.73 16.93 -19.65
C ARG A 95 -9.43 16.27 -19.21
N GLU A 96 -8.53 16.23 -20.22
CA GLU A 96 -7.08 16.45 -19.98
C GLU A 96 -6.89 17.83 -19.36
N ASP A 97 -6.16 17.90 -18.25
CA ASP A 97 -5.04 18.84 -18.08
C ASP A 97 -4.32 18.59 -16.74
N GLN A 98 -3.05 18.38 -16.90
CA GLN A 98 -1.88 18.59 -16.04
C GLN A 98 -2.11 19.05 -14.59
N VAL A 99 -1.65 18.26 -13.61
CA VAL A 99 -1.12 18.78 -12.35
C VAL A 99 0.16 18.03 -11.96
N ALA A 100 1.26 18.77 -11.95
CA ALA A 100 2.56 18.34 -11.46
C ALA A 100 2.54 18.12 -9.93
N PRO A 101 3.38 17.19 -9.39
CA PRO A 101 3.37 16.88 -7.97
C PRO A 101 4.05 17.99 -7.17
N LYS A 102 3.34 18.57 -6.21
CA LYS A 102 3.94 19.35 -5.13
C LYS A 102 4.38 18.43 -4.01
N VAL A 103 5.67 18.43 -3.77
CA VAL A 103 6.32 17.83 -2.61
C VAL A 103 5.75 18.45 -1.33
N LEU A 104 5.22 17.65 -0.42
CA LEU A 104 4.95 18.09 0.95
C LEU A 104 5.61 17.18 1.97
N ASN A 105 6.39 17.85 2.77
CA ASN A 105 7.19 17.35 3.89
C ASN A 105 6.32 17.27 5.15
N SER A 106 6.64 16.29 5.99
CA SER A 106 6.33 16.19 7.41
C SER A 106 4.97 15.66 7.86
N MET A 107 4.99 14.41 8.33
CA MET A 107 4.30 14.08 9.59
C MET A 107 5.30 13.37 10.51
N ARG A 108 5.58 14.03 11.66
CA ARG A 108 6.35 13.48 12.77
C ARG A 108 5.53 12.37 13.42
N LEU A 109 6.06 11.17 13.44
CA LEU A 109 5.60 10.07 14.27
C LEU A 109 6.64 9.76 15.32
N SER A 110 6.17 9.65 16.53
CA SER A 110 6.69 9.26 17.82
C SER A 110 7.94 8.36 17.83
N GLU A 111 8.89 8.78 18.55
CA GLU A 111 10.08 8.21 19.19
C GLU A 111 10.39 6.71 19.01
N ALA A 112 11.08 6.39 17.94
CA ALA A 112 12.13 5.39 17.86
C ALA A 112 13.44 6.13 17.58
N THR A 113 14.59 5.58 17.94
CA THR A 113 15.87 6.27 17.93
C THR A 113 16.14 6.96 16.61
N ARG A 114 16.42 8.26 16.62
CA ARG A 114 16.50 9.17 15.46
C ARG A 114 17.37 8.68 14.29
N GLU A 115 18.36 7.85 14.54
CA GLU A 115 19.25 7.32 13.49
C GLU A 115 18.64 6.14 12.72
N ASP A 116 17.98 5.21 13.41
CA ASP A 116 17.33 4.06 12.75
C ASP A 116 16.09 4.48 11.94
N GLU A 117 15.34 5.48 12.41
CA GLU A 117 14.20 6.05 11.68
C GLU A 117 14.61 6.83 10.43
N MET A 118 15.72 7.56 10.47
CA MET A 118 16.23 8.29 9.30
C MET A 118 16.72 7.34 8.20
N ILE A 119 17.41 6.27 8.57
CA ILE A 119 17.90 5.25 7.61
C ILE A 119 16.72 4.49 7.00
N ASP A 120 15.73 4.14 7.81
CA ASP A 120 14.54 3.41 7.34
C ASP A 120 13.64 4.29 6.48
N SER A 121 13.44 5.57 6.82
CA SER A 121 12.66 6.52 6.01
C SER A 121 13.33 6.84 4.67
N GLN A 122 14.65 7.07 4.64
CA GLN A 122 15.39 7.29 3.40
C GLN A 122 15.42 6.05 2.51
N THR A 123 15.54 4.87 3.11
CA THR A 123 15.52 3.60 2.38
C THR A 123 14.13 3.34 1.77
N ARG A 124 13.08 3.59 2.52
CA ARG A 124 11.69 3.46 2.02
C ARG A 124 11.38 4.45 0.91
N GLU A 125 11.83 5.70 1.04
CA GLU A 125 11.66 6.71 0.00
C GLU A 125 12.45 6.34 -1.26
N SER A 126 13.66 5.83 -1.11
CA SER A 126 14.48 5.34 -2.22
C SER A 126 13.83 4.15 -2.95
N ILE A 127 13.23 3.22 -2.20
CA ILE A 127 12.47 2.09 -2.77
C ILE A 127 11.24 2.58 -3.52
N ARG A 128 10.48 3.54 -2.96
CA ARG A 128 9.33 4.14 -3.63
C ARG A 128 9.72 4.76 -4.97
N HIS A 129 10.78 5.56 -4.98
CA HIS A 129 11.30 6.14 -6.22
C HIS A 129 11.70 5.10 -7.25
N LEU A 130 12.28 3.97 -6.83
CA LEU A 130 12.63 2.88 -7.75
C LEU A 130 11.37 2.23 -8.35
N LEU A 131 10.30 2.07 -7.59
CA LEU A 131 9.04 1.52 -8.08
C LEU A 131 8.35 2.44 -9.09
N ASP A 132 8.50 3.76 -8.95
CA ASP A 132 7.93 4.74 -9.89
C ASP A 132 8.53 4.64 -11.30
N TYR A 133 9.76 4.14 -11.43
CA TYR A 133 10.40 3.89 -12.72
C TYR A 133 9.99 2.58 -13.40
N LEU A 134 9.23 1.73 -12.70
CA LEU A 134 8.70 0.51 -13.32
C LEU A 134 7.48 0.82 -14.18
N PRO A 135 7.30 0.11 -15.32
CA PRO A 135 6.02 0.10 -16.02
C PRO A 135 4.89 -0.28 -15.07
N GLU A 136 3.73 0.37 -15.22
CA GLU A 136 2.59 0.21 -14.31
C GLU A 136 2.21 -1.26 -14.02
N PRO A 137 2.08 -2.18 -15.02
CA PRO A 137 1.74 -3.57 -14.73
C PRO A 137 2.80 -4.33 -13.93
N GLN A 138 4.08 -3.91 -14.00
CA GLN A 138 5.16 -4.50 -13.21
C GLN A 138 5.15 -3.97 -11.77
N ARG A 139 4.94 -2.67 -11.61
CA ARG A 139 4.82 -2.00 -10.32
C ARG A 139 3.64 -2.57 -9.51
N GLU A 140 2.48 -2.72 -10.16
CA GLU A 140 1.27 -3.28 -9.58
C GLU A 140 1.52 -4.69 -8.99
N VAL A 141 2.12 -5.60 -9.75
CA VAL A 141 2.43 -6.96 -9.28
C VAL A 141 3.41 -6.94 -8.10
N VAL A 142 4.40 -6.05 -8.08
CA VAL A 142 5.34 -5.91 -6.96
C VAL A 142 4.59 -5.43 -5.71
N ILE A 143 3.73 -4.42 -5.84
CA ILE A 143 2.94 -3.89 -4.73
C ILE A 143 2.04 -4.98 -4.15
N MET A 144 1.23 -5.63 -4.98
CA MET A 144 0.33 -6.70 -4.55
C MET A 144 1.06 -7.84 -3.87
N ARG A 145 2.24 -8.22 -4.35
CA ARG A 145 3.02 -9.31 -3.77
C ARG A 145 3.65 -8.95 -2.42
N PHE A 146 4.26 -7.76 -2.30
CA PHE A 146 5.05 -7.39 -1.13
C PHE A 146 4.26 -6.61 -0.06
N TYR A 147 3.30 -5.79 -0.46
CA TYR A 147 2.49 -5.02 0.49
C TYR A 147 1.21 -5.75 0.89
N GLU A 148 0.56 -6.44 -0.05
CA GLU A 148 -0.71 -7.12 0.19
C GLU A 148 -0.55 -8.61 0.49
N ASP A 149 0.67 -9.14 0.38
CA ASP A 149 1.04 -10.54 0.60
C ASP A 149 0.21 -11.53 -0.25
N LEU A 150 -0.22 -11.07 -1.45
CA LEU A 150 -1.03 -11.86 -2.35
C LEU A 150 -0.22 -12.95 -3.05
N SER A 151 -0.83 -14.11 -3.23
CA SER A 151 -0.30 -15.15 -4.11
C SER A 151 -0.40 -14.75 -5.59
N PHE A 152 0.43 -15.31 -6.46
CA PHE A 152 0.34 -15.05 -7.90
C PHE A 152 -1.00 -15.45 -8.52
N LYS A 153 -1.71 -16.40 -7.91
CA LYS A 153 -3.07 -16.77 -8.30
C LYS A 153 -4.06 -15.64 -8.02
N GLU A 154 -3.99 -15.06 -6.83
CA GLU A 154 -4.83 -13.92 -6.43
C GLU A 154 -4.51 -12.68 -7.27
N ILE A 155 -3.22 -12.38 -7.48
CA ILE A 155 -2.76 -11.28 -8.34
C ILE A 155 -3.32 -11.45 -9.77
N ALA A 156 -3.21 -12.65 -10.34
CA ALA A 156 -3.74 -12.95 -11.67
C ALA A 156 -5.25 -12.73 -11.76
N GLN A 157 -6.01 -13.13 -10.74
CA GLN A 157 -7.45 -12.91 -10.65
C GLN A 157 -7.80 -11.42 -10.56
N MET A 158 -7.10 -10.64 -9.71
CA MET A 158 -7.36 -9.22 -9.50
C MET A 158 -7.01 -8.38 -10.74
N THR A 159 -5.91 -8.73 -11.43
CA THR A 159 -5.44 -7.99 -12.61
C THR A 159 -6.01 -8.51 -13.94
N GLY A 160 -6.82 -9.56 -13.90
CA GLY A 160 -7.46 -10.12 -15.10
C GLY A 160 -6.49 -10.78 -16.08
N VAL A 161 -5.34 -11.29 -15.60
CA VAL A 161 -4.32 -11.92 -16.45
C VAL A 161 -4.10 -13.39 -16.06
N SER A 162 -3.31 -14.13 -16.86
CA SER A 162 -2.89 -15.48 -16.48
C SER A 162 -1.86 -15.46 -15.35
N ILE A 163 -1.77 -16.55 -14.58
CA ILE A 163 -0.73 -16.72 -13.54
C ILE A 163 0.67 -16.59 -14.15
N ASN A 164 0.89 -17.13 -15.34
CA ASN A 164 2.16 -17.03 -16.04
C ASN A 164 2.48 -15.58 -16.43
N THR A 165 1.49 -14.80 -16.80
CA THR A 165 1.65 -13.35 -17.08
C THR A 165 2.02 -12.60 -15.79
N ALA A 166 1.36 -12.88 -14.66
CA ALA A 166 1.69 -12.26 -13.38
C ALA A 166 3.14 -12.62 -12.93
N LEU A 167 3.54 -13.88 -13.07
CA LEU A 167 4.91 -14.32 -12.83
C LEU A 167 5.91 -13.63 -13.76
N GLY A 168 5.60 -13.50 -15.04
CA GLY A 168 6.43 -12.79 -16.03
C GLY A 168 6.59 -11.31 -15.67
N ARG A 169 5.51 -10.62 -15.30
CA ARG A 169 5.55 -9.22 -14.84
C ARG A 169 6.46 -9.06 -13.62
N MET A 170 6.38 -9.95 -12.63
CA MET A 170 7.27 -9.95 -11.47
C MET A 170 8.73 -10.18 -11.87
N HIS A 171 9.00 -11.15 -12.75
CA HIS A 171 10.35 -11.44 -13.21
C HIS A 171 10.99 -10.22 -13.89
N TYR A 172 10.27 -9.57 -14.81
CA TYR A 172 10.77 -8.36 -15.48
C TYR A 172 10.87 -7.16 -14.54
N ALA A 173 9.98 -7.03 -13.56
CA ALA A 173 10.07 -6.02 -12.52
C ALA A 173 11.40 -6.14 -11.75
N LEU A 174 11.77 -7.34 -11.33
CA LEU A 174 13.03 -7.59 -10.62
C LEU A 174 14.26 -7.31 -11.49
N ILE A 175 14.22 -7.65 -12.78
CA ILE A 175 15.30 -7.31 -13.73
C ILE A 175 15.45 -5.78 -13.84
N ASN A 176 14.36 -5.07 -14.03
CA ASN A 176 14.38 -3.61 -14.17
C ASN A 176 14.83 -2.93 -12.88
N LEU A 177 14.39 -3.37 -11.71
CA LEU A 177 14.86 -2.86 -10.42
C LEU A 177 16.37 -3.07 -10.24
N ARG A 178 16.91 -4.25 -10.60
CA ARG A 178 18.36 -4.50 -10.54
C ARG A 178 19.14 -3.57 -11.45
N LYS A 179 18.66 -3.30 -12.67
CA LYS A 179 19.28 -2.33 -13.58
C LYS A 179 19.27 -0.90 -13.01
N LEU A 180 18.15 -0.47 -12.41
CA LEU A 180 18.01 0.85 -11.80
C LEU A 180 18.97 1.03 -10.62
N ILE A 181 19.11 0.02 -9.77
CA ILE A 181 20.04 0.02 -8.63
C ILE A 181 21.50 0.05 -9.15
N GLY A 182 21.83 -0.77 -10.13
CA GLY A 182 23.18 -0.80 -10.73
C GLY A 182 23.58 0.55 -11.34
N ASN A 183 22.68 1.19 -12.08
CA ASN A 183 22.93 2.49 -12.69
C ASN A 183 23.09 3.61 -11.64
N ARG A 184 22.38 3.56 -10.50
CA ARG A 184 22.55 4.53 -9.41
C ARG A 184 23.87 4.37 -8.67
N GLN A 185 24.39 3.17 -8.52
CA GLN A 185 25.72 2.94 -7.92
C GLN A 185 26.83 3.54 -8.77
N PHE A 186 26.71 3.55 -10.10
CA PHE A 186 27.68 4.19 -10.99
C PHE A 186 27.61 5.72 -10.96
N SER A 187 26.46 6.33 -10.67
CA SER A 187 26.33 7.80 -10.60
C SER A 187 26.76 8.41 -9.26
N LEU A 188 27.01 7.59 -8.22
CA LEU A 188 27.54 8.03 -6.92
C LEU A 188 29.07 7.94 -6.84
N VAL A 189 29.72 7.37 -7.84
CA VAL A 189 31.20 7.17 -7.92
C VAL A 189 31.84 8.08 -8.98
N SER A 190 31.03 8.89 -9.67
CA SER A 190 31.46 9.91 -10.62
C SER A 190 31.27 11.31 -10.07
#